data_d5f0c9463673737c8c752098c2b37f26
#
_entry.id   d5f0c9463673737c8c752098c2b37f26
#
_cell.length_a   1.000
_cell.length_b   1.000
_cell.length_c   1.000
_cell.angle_alpha   90.00
_cell.angle_beta   90.00
_cell.angle_gamma   90.00
#
_symmetry.space_group_name_H-M   'P 1'
#
loop_
_entity.id
_entity.type
_entity.pdbx_description
1 polymer ?
#
loop_
_entity_poly.entity_id
_entity_poly.type
_entity_poly.pdbx_seq_one_letter_code
_entity_poly.pdbx_strand_id
1 'polypeptide(L)'
;MALPGVRRLDHIGFTVPNLAEAEDFLVNVLGCEYMYPLGPFVHEDSDWMLEHLNVHPRTVMRRLHFFRLGGQAVFEVFEFQAPDQQTQVPKNSDVGGHHVALYVDDLDAAVDYLKSKGVTVLGEPTVSKNASEGQRWIYFLAPWGMQFELVSYPNGKAFDHDPERFA
;
A
#
# COMPACT_ATOMS: atom_id res chain seq x y z
N MET A 1 2.67 23.72 -16.79
CA MET A 1 1.82 24.08 -15.62
C MET A 1 1.57 22.81 -14.84
N ALA A 2 1.72 22.84 -13.53
CA ALA A 2 1.43 21.73 -12.64
C ALA A 2 -0.02 21.80 -12.11
N LEU A 3 -0.51 20.72 -11.51
CA LEU A 3 -1.83 20.70 -10.88
C LEU A 3 -1.93 21.76 -9.78
N PRO A 4 -2.85 22.74 -9.88
CA PRO A 4 -2.92 23.83 -8.90
C PRO A 4 -3.26 23.34 -7.50
N GLY A 5 -2.54 23.87 -6.50
CA GLY A 5 -2.86 23.65 -5.08
C GLY A 5 -2.42 22.32 -4.49
N VAL A 6 -1.77 21.43 -5.23
CA VAL A 6 -1.22 20.18 -4.64
C VAL A 6 -0.20 20.51 -3.57
N ARG A 7 -0.37 19.91 -2.40
CA ARG A 7 0.50 20.09 -1.23
C ARG A 7 1.27 18.83 -0.88
N ARG A 8 0.60 17.66 -0.96
CA ARG A 8 1.17 16.36 -0.53
C ARG A 8 0.31 15.22 -1.07
N LEU A 9 0.82 14.01 -0.99
CA LEU A 9 -0.01 12.81 -1.05
C LEU A 9 -0.90 12.79 0.20
N ASP A 10 -2.21 12.60 0.03
CA ASP A 10 -3.15 12.55 1.15
C ASP A 10 -3.31 11.12 1.69
N HIS A 11 -3.75 10.20 0.82
CA HIS A 11 -3.88 8.78 1.15
C HIS A 11 -3.57 7.90 -0.06
N ILE A 12 -3.44 6.61 0.21
CA ILE A 12 -3.38 5.53 -0.79
C ILE A 12 -4.60 4.66 -0.57
N GLY A 13 -5.49 4.59 -1.59
CA GLY A 13 -6.68 3.74 -1.57
C GLY A 13 -6.42 2.39 -2.22
N PHE A 14 -6.88 1.30 -1.59
CA PHE A 14 -6.85 -0.04 -2.18
C PHE A 14 -7.98 -0.92 -1.64
N THR A 15 -8.35 -1.92 -2.44
CA THR A 15 -9.42 -2.87 -2.13
C THR A 15 -8.84 -4.17 -1.61
N VAL A 16 -9.48 -4.72 -0.58
CA VAL A 16 -9.13 -6.02 0.01
C VAL A 16 -10.35 -6.96 -0.02
N PRO A 17 -10.14 -8.28 -0.06
CA PRO A 17 -11.25 -9.23 -0.05
C PRO A 17 -11.94 -9.33 1.33
N ASN A 18 -11.22 -9.03 2.40
CA ASN A 18 -11.71 -9.10 3.78
C ASN A 18 -11.06 -7.99 4.61
N LEU A 19 -11.85 -6.98 4.97
CA LEU A 19 -11.34 -5.83 5.71
C LEU A 19 -10.94 -6.16 7.16
N ALA A 20 -11.55 -7.16 7.80
CA ALA A 20 -11.17 -7.56 9.15
C ALA A 20 -9.78 -8.22 9.18
N GLU A 21 -9.45 -9.03 8.16
CA GLU A 21 -8.11 -9.60 7.98
C GLU A 21 -7.08 -8.50 7.69
N ALA A 22 -7.45 -7.54 6.84
CA ALA A 22 -6.58 -6.41 6.52
C ALA A 22 -6.33 -5.50 7.73
N GLU A 23 -7.34 -5.23 8.53
CA GLU A 23 -7.22 -4.47 9.78
C GLU A 23 -6.28 -5.16 10.77
N ASP A 24 -6.44 -6.47 10.98
CA ASP A 24 -5.54 -7.24 11.85
C ASP A 24 -4.08 -7.13 11.40
N PHE A 25 -3.84 -7.32 10.09
CA PHE A 25 -2.50 -7.18 9.52
C PHE A 25 -1.95 -5.76 9.64
N LEU A 26 -2.71 -4.75 9.24
CA LEU A 26 -2.25 -3.36 9.27
C LEU A 26 -1.98 -2.87 10.69
N VAL A 27 -2.83 -3.22 11.66
CA VAL A 27 -2.68 -2.78 13.05
C VAL A 27 -1.67 -3.63 13.81
N ASN A 28 -1.80 -4.96 13.78
CA ASN A 28 -1.04 -5.85 14.66
C ASN A 28 0.30 -6.34 14.06
N VAL A 29 0.49 -6.18 12.73
CA VAL A 29 1.75 -6.51 12.07
C VAL A 29 2.50 -5.26 11.64
N LEU A 30 1.85 -4.35 10.89
CA LEU A 30 2.53 -3.13 10.41
C LEU A 30 2.54 -1.98 11.42
N GLY A 31 1.76 -2.05 12.50
CA GLY A 31 1.70 -1.00 13.54
C GLY A 31 0.94 0.24 13.12
N CYS A 32 -0.02 0.13 12.22
CA CYS A 32 -0.91 1.22 11.86
C CYS A 32 -1.85 1.57 13.00
N GLU A 33 -2.15 2.86 13.14
CA GLU A 33 -3.23 3.35 13.98
C GLU A 33 -4.55 3.25 13.20
N TYR A 34 -5.55 2.57 13.76
CA TYR A 34 -6.92 2.63 13.24
C TYR A 34 -7.50 4.02 13.49
N MET A 35 -8.10 4.63 12.47
CA MET A 35 -8.65 5.99 12.59
C MET A 35 -10.18 5.97 12.74
N TYR A 36 -10.90 5.59 11.67
CA TYR A 36 -12.37 5.56 11.66
C TYR A 36 -12.90 4.72 10.50
N PRO A 37 -14.15 4.20 10.63
CA PRO A 37 -14.86 3.52 9.56
C PRO A 37 -15.78 4.46 8.79
N LEU A 38 -16.11 4.08 7.55
CA LEU A 38 -17.22 4.61 6.77
C LEU A 38 -18.00 3.45 6.12
N GLY A 39 -19.20 3.75 5.64
CA GLY A 39 -20.07 2.78 4.98
C GLY A 39 -21.08 2.10 5.92
N PRO A 40 -21.91 1.15 5.40
CA PRO A 40 -21.94 0.77 3.99
C PRO A 40 -22.50 1.86 3.07
N PHE A 41 -22.11 1.81 1.79
CA PHE A 41 -22.65 2.68 0.74
C PHE A 41 -23.19 1.85 -0.42
N VAL A 42 -24.40 2.16 -0.87
CA VAL A 42 -25.06 1.55 -2.01
C VAL A 42 -25.97 2.58 -2.68
N HIS A 43 -26.08 2.51 -4.01
CA HIS A 43 -26.98 3.34 -4.80
C HIS A 43 -27.75 2.42 -5.76
N GLU A 44 -28.94 1.96 -5.35
CA GLU A 44 -29.72 0.99 -6.13
C GLU A 44 -30.43 1.63 -7.31
N ASP A 45 -30.86 2.87 -7.17
CA ASP A 45 -31.73 3.57 -8.12
C ASP A 45 -31.00 4.53 -9.08
N SER A 46 -29.66 4.49 -9.09
CA SER A 46 -28.86 5.38 -9.93
C SER A 46 -27.52 4.74 -10.34
N ASP A 47 -26.84 5.36 -11.28
CA ASP A 47 -25.49 4.97 -11.69
C ASP A 47 -24.41 5.76 -10.95
N TRP A 48 -24.75 6.31 -9.78
CA TRP A 48 -23.83 7.11 -8.96
C TRP A 48 -22.50 6.40 -8.68
N MET A 49 -22.52 5.10 -8.39
CA MET A 49 -21.32 4.30 -8.13
C MET A 49 -20.37 4.26 -9.34
N LEU A 50 -20.94 4.17 -10.55
CA LEU A 50 -20.17 4.22 -11.79
C LEU A 50 -19.64 5.63 -12.06
N GLU A 51 -20.49 6.63 -11.96
CA GLU A 51 -20.17 8.01 -12.32
C GLU A 51 -19.13 8.65 -11.40
N HIS A 52 -19.10 8.27 -10.10
CA HIS A 52 -18.26 8.90 -9.10
C HIS A 52 -17.09 8.02 -8.65
N LEU A 53 -17.24 6.69 -8.66
CA LEU A 53 -16.22 5.76 -8.16
C LEU A 53 -15.61 4.88 -9.26
N ASN A 54 -16.12 4.99 -10.50
CA ASN A 54 -15.68 4.16 -11.63
C ASN A 54 -15.76 2.65 -11.33
N VAL A 55 -16.82 2.22 -10.64
CA VAL A 55 -17.10 0.82 -10.33
C VAL A 55 -18.44 0.42 -10.97
N HIS A 56 -18.75 -0.88 -11.03
CA HIS A 56 -20.06 -1.32 -11.53
C HIS A 56 -21.20 -0.62 -10.79
N PRO A 57 -22.26 -0.13 -11.47
CA PRO A 57 -23.31 0.67 -10.84
C PRO A 57 -24.06 -0.04 -9.69
N ARG A 58 -24.07 -1.38 -9.70
CA ARG A 58 -24.66 -2.19 -8.59
C ARG A 58 -23.62 -2.68 -7.59
N THR A 59 -22.49 -2.00 -7.47
CA THR A 59 -21.49 -2.26 -6.45
C THR A 59 -21.98 -1.85 -5.08
N VAL A 60 -21.70 -2.68 -4.08
CA VAL A 60 -21.86 -2.34 -2.67
C VAL A 60 -20.49 -2.11 -2.07
N MET A 61 -20.21 -0.92 -1.56
CA MET A 61 -19.10 -0.67 -0.66
C MET A 61 -19.52 -1.12 0.73
N ARG A 62 -19.09 -2.32 1.14
CA ARG A 62 -19.48 -2.91 2.43
C ARG A 62 -18.90 -2.18 3.60
N ARG A 63 -17.62 -1.85 3.50
CA ARG A 63 -16.82 -1.18 4.55
C ARG A 63 -15.70 -0.36 3.90
N LEU A 64 -15.32 0.67 4.58
CA LEU A 64 -14.17 1.51 4.28
C LEU A 64 -13.57 1.94 5.60
N HIS A 65 -12.30 1.61 5.84
CA HIS A 65 -11.57 2.01 7.04
C HIS A 65 -10.32 2.81 6.70
N PHE A 66 -10.01 3.77 7.54
CA PHE A 66 -8.80 4.56 7.45
C PHE A 66 -7.78 4.13 8.48
N PHE A 67 -6.52 4.02 8.06
CA PHE A 67 -5.38 3.65 8.91
C PHE A 67 -4.24 4.62 8.70
N ARG A 68 -3.54 4.97 9.78
CA ARG A 68 -2.38 5.86 9.76
C ARG A 68 -1.11 5.08 10.06
N LEU A 69 -0.06 5.24 9.25
CA LEU A 69 1.26 4.66 9.46
C LEU A 69 2.31 5.77 9.58
N GLY A 70 3.21 5.66 10.58
CA GLY A 70 4.34 6.57 10.73
C GLY A 70 3.97 8.05 10.90
N GLY A 71 2.77 8.33 11.42
CA GLY A 71 2.30 9.67 11.75
C GLY A 71 1.68 10.47 10.60
N GLN A 72 1.96 10.18 9.33
CA GLN A 72 1.46 10.95 8.19
C GLN A 72 0.88 10.13 7.03
N ALA A 73 1.41 8.94 6.76
CA ALA A 73 0.90 8.11 5.68
C ALA A 73 -0.48 7.53 6.05
N VAL A 74 -1.46 7.69 5.16
CA VAL A 74 -2.82 7.20 5.39
C VAL A 74 -3.16 6.15 4.32
N PHE A 75 -3.72 5.03 4.77
CA PHE A 75 -4.35 4.02 3.93
C PHE A 75 -5.86 4.15 4.02
N GLU A 76 -6.51 4.21 2.85
CA GLU A 76 -7.95 4.12 2.68
C GLU A 76 -8.27 2.73 2.14
N VAL A 77 -8.81 1.85 3.00
CA VAL A 77 -8.95 0.43 2.69
C VAL A 77 -10.40 0.04 2.53
N PHE A 78 -10.73 -0.47 1.35
CA PHE A 78 -12.08 -0.80 0.94
C PHE A 78 -12.35 -2.31 0.96
N GLU A 79 -13.58 -2.66 1.32
CA GLU A 79 -14.18 -3.96 1.03
C GLU A 79 -15.39 -3.74 0.13
N PHE A 80 -15.23 -4.01 -1.16
CA PHE A 80 -16.29 -3.94 -2.14
C PHE A 80 -16.90 -5.31 -2.42
N GLN A 81 -18.17 -5.28 -2.86
CA GLN A 81 -18.83 -6.38 -3.54
C GLN A 81 -19.40 -5.86 -4.85
N ALA A 82 -18.83 -6.27 -5.98
CA ALA A 82 -19.28 -5.88 -7.31
C ALA A 82 -19.58 -7.13 -8.16
N PRO A 83 -20.57 -7.06 -9.07
CA PRO A 83 -20.92 -8.18 -9.97
C PRO A 83 -19.77 -8.60 -10.90
N ASP A 84 -18.88 -7.68 -11.26
CA ASP A 84 -17.74 -7.84 -12.16
C ASP A 84 -16.39 -7.78 -11.46
N GLN A 85 -16.37 -7.95 -10.14
CA GLN A 85 -15.15 -7.82 -9.32
C GLN A 85 -14.09 -8.84 -9.72
N GLN A 86 -12.88 -8.34 -10.04
CA GLN A 86 -11.70 -9.18 -10.17
C GLN A 86 -11.09 -9.39 -8.78
N THR A 87 -10.95 -10.65 -8.38
CA THR A 87 -10.45 -11.00 -7.04
C THR A 87 -8.98 -11.38 -7.02
N GLN A 88 -8.37 -11.56 -8.19
CA GLN A 88 -6.94 -11.84 -8.30
C GLN A 88 -6.14 -10.54 -8.13
N VAL A 89 -5.27 -10.49 -7.13
CA VAL A 89 -4.35 -9.36 -6.95
C VAL A 89 -3.35 -9.34 -8.12
N PRO A 90 -3.19 -8.20 -8.82
CA PRO A 90 -2.23 -8.10 -9.92
C PRO A 90 -0.80 -8.26 -9.39
N LYS A 91 0.05 -8.91 -10.19
CA LYS A 91 1.49 -8.95 -9.90
C LYS A 91 2.10 -7.58 -10.10
N ASN A 92 3.24 -7.32 -9.46
CA ASN A 92 3.97 -6.06 -9.63
C ASN A 92 4.34 -5.76 -11.11
N SER A 93 4.36 -6.78 -11.97
CA SER A 93 4.62 -6.65 -13.43
C SER A 93 3.37 -6.39 -14.28
N ASP A 94 2.18 -6.49 -13.73
CA ASP A 94 0.94 -6.33 -14.48
C ASP A 94 0.57 -4.85 -14.59
N VAL A 95 -0.19 -4.47 -15.62
CA VAL A 95 -0.76 -3.13 -15.70
C VAL A 95 -1.75 -2.95 -14.55
N GLY A 96 -1.53 -1.93 -13.71
CA GLY A 96 -2.24 -1.75 -12.44
C GLY A 96 -1.54 -2.43 -11.25
N GLY A 97 -0.53 -3.27 -11.50
CA GLY A 97 0.33 -3.80 -10.45
C GLY A 97 1.10 -2.69 -9.76
N HIS A 98 1.16 -2.76 -8.45
CA HIS A 98 1.85 -1.75 -7.62
C HIS A 98 2.30 -2.36 -6.30
N HIS A 99 3.16 -1.64 -5.61
CA HIS A 99 3.53 -1.95 -4.23
C HIS A 99 3.60 -0.67 -3.41
N VAL A 100 3.56 -0.82 -2.11
CA VAL A 100 3.77 0.27 -1.15
C VAL A 100 5.08 0.03 -0.43
N ALA A 101 6.01 0.99 -0.52
CA ALA A 101 7.30 0.90 0.13
C ALA A 101 7.26 1.58 1.51
N LEU A 102 7.74 0.88 2.53
CA LEU A 102 7.86 1.32 3.90
C LEU A 102 9.33 1.50 4.25
N TYR A 103 9.71 2.68 4.71
CA TYR A 103 11.05 2.91 5.21
C TYR A 103 11.22 2.31 6.62
N VAL A 104 12.34 1.62 6.83
CA VAL A 104 12.74 1.08 8.14
C VAL A 104 14.21 1.42 8.41
N ASP A 105 14.55 1.70 9.65
CA ASP A 105 15.93 2.00 10.04
C ASP A 105 16.83 0.77 9.99
N ASP A 106 16.31 -0.40 10.39
CA ASP A 106 17.00 -1.68 10.40
C ASP A 106 16.22 -2.71 9.57
N LEU A 107 16.71 -2.96 8.35
CA LEU A 107 16.05 -3.88 7.41
C LEU A 107 16.08 -5.32 7.91
N ASP A 108 17.19 -5.77 8.50
CA ASP A 108 17.36 -7.16 8.92
C ASP A 108 16.44 -7.46 10.11
N ALA A 109 16.39 -6.58 11.10
CA ALA A 109 15.46 -6.70 12.22
C ALA A 109 13.98 -6.67 11.76
N ALA A 110 13.63 -5.83 10.79
CA ALA A 110 12.28 -5.77 10.23
C ALA A 110 11.90 -7.05 9.47
N VAL A 111 12.83 -7.63 8.72
CA VAL A 111 12.64 -8.92 8.03
C VAL A 111 12.42 -10.06 9.03
N ASP A 112 13.24 -10.13 10.06
CA ASP A 112 13.11 -11.15 11.11
C ASP A 112 11.77 -11.02 11.85
N TYR A 113 11.36 -9.80 12.11
CA TYR A 113 10.04 -9.53 12.69
C TYR A 113 8.91 -10.03 11.80
N LEU A 114 8.90 -9.69 10.49
CA LEU A 114 7.88 -10.16 9.55
C LEU A 114 7.84 -11.68 9.47
N LYS A 115 9.00 -12.34 9.38
CA LYS A 115 9.11 -13.81 9.39
C LYS A 115 8.54 -14.40 10.70
N SER A 116 8.79 -13.77 11.85
CA SER A 116 8.27 -14.21 13.15
C SER A 116 6.74 -14.11 13.24
N LYS A 117 6.14 -13.20 12.47
CA LYS A 117 4.68 -13.04 12.34
C LYS A 117 4.06 -13.93 11.26
N GLY A 118 4.84 -14.80 10.62
CA GLY A 118 4.38 -15.68 9.55
C GLY A 118 4.11 -14.98 8.21
N VAL A 119 4.60 -13.76 8.03
CA VAL A 119 4.44 -13.00 6.78
C VAL A 119 5.35 -13.59 5.69
N THR A 120 4.83 -13.75 4.49
CA THR A 120 5.58 -14.21 3.33
C THR A 120 6.54 -13.13 2.85
N VAL A 121 7.83 -13.31 3.09
CA VAL A 121 8.91 -12.44 2.59
C VAL A 121 9.49 -13.04 1.32
N LEU A 122 9.75 -12.22 0.30
CA LEU A 122 10.16 -12.66 -1.03
C LEU A 122 11.68 -12.60 -1.20
N GLY A 123 12.32 -13.76 -1.12
CA GLY A 123 13.78 -13.88 -1.30
C GLY A 123 14.60 -13.31 -0.16
N GLU A 124 15.78 -12.76 -0.48
CA GLU A 124 16.71 -12.15 0.45
C GLU A 124 16.87 -10.65 0.19
N PRO A 125 17.26 -9.84 1.20
CA PRO A 125 17.49 -8.42 1.02
C PRO A 125 18.45 -8.12 -0.13
N THR A 126 18.00 -7.23 -1.01
CA THR A 126 18.73 -6.82 -2.21
C THR A 126 19.39 -5.46 -1.98
N VAL A 127 20.60 -5.28 -2.53
CA VAL A 127 21.33 -4.02 -2.53
C VAL A 127 21.11 -3.30 -3.84
N SER A 128 20.69 -2.05 -3.78
CA SER A 128 20.53 -1.19 -4.96
C SER A 128 21.88 -0.74 -5.52
N LYS A 129 21.90 -0.34 -6.79
CA LYS A 129 23.08 0.16 -7.51
C LYS A 129 22.79 1.52 -8.15
N ASN A 130 23.83 2.14 -8.69
CA ASN A 130 23.78 3.41 -9.39
C ASN A 130 23.21 4.54 -8.49
N ALA A 131 22.21 5.28 -8.96
CA ALA A 131 21.60 6.40 -8.22
C ALA A 131 21.01 5.97 -6.86
N SER A 132 20.56 4.74 -6.74
CA SER A 132 20.01 4.18 -5.51
C SER A 132 21.03 3.40 -4.65
N GLU A 133 22.33 3.46 -4.99
CA GLU A 133 23.38 2.85 -4.15
C GLU A 133 23.33 3.43 -2.73
N GLY A 134 23.47 2.54 -1.73
CA GLY A 134 23.22 2.85 -0.32
C GLY A 134 21.88 2.35 0.20
N GLN A 135 20.92 2.04 -0.70
CA GLN A 135 19.65 1.45 -0.35
C GLN A 135 19.70 -0.07 -0.36
N ARG A 136 19.08 -0.70 0.66
CA ARG A 136 18.69 -2.11 0.69
C ARG A 136 17.18 -2.21 0.69
N TRP A 137 16.63 -3.27 0.09
CA TRP A 137 15.19 -3.47 -0.01
C TRP A 137 14.81 -4.95 -0.08
N ILE A 138 13.55 -5.24 0.24
CA ILE A 138 12.95 -6.57 0.10
C ILE A 138 11.43 -6.44 0.00
N TYR A 139 10.81 -7.32 -0.78
CA TYR A 139 9.36 -7.40 -0.86
C TYR A 139 8.77 -8.40 0.13
N PHE A 140 7.52 -8.17 0.51
CA PHE A 140 6.71 -9.12 1.27
C PHE A 140 5.24 -9.01 0.84
N LEU A 141 4.45 -10.03 1.17
CA LEU A 141 3.05 -10.10 0.80
C LEU A 141 2.16 -9.96 2.03
N ALA A 142 1.15 -9.09 1.93
CA ALA A 142 0.03 -9.08 2.85
C ALA A 142 -0.78 -10.40 2.73
N PRO A 143 -1.60 -10.78 3.71
CA PRO A 143 -2.39 -12.02 3.68
C PRO A 143 -3.23 -12.20 2.42
N TRP A 144 -3.77 -11.11 1.87
CA TRP A 144 -4.56 -11.11 0.64
C TRP A 144 -3.73 -11.07 -0.65
N GLY A 145 -2.39 -11.08 -0.57
CA GLY A 145 -1.48 -11.15 -1.70
C GLY A 145 -0.98 -9.80 -2.24
N MET A 146 -1.42 -8.67 -1.69
CA MET A 146 -0.88 -7.35 -2.07
C MET A 146 0.60 -7.26 -1.70
N GLN A 147 1.40 -6.71 -2.61
CA GLN A 147 2.83 -6.56 -2.43
C GLN A 147 3.18 -5.28 -1.68
N PHE A 148 4.02 -5.42 -0.68
CA PHE A 148 4.67 -4.34 0.04
C PHE A 148 6.19 -4.46 -0.11
N GLU A 149 6.91 -3.38 0.18
CA GLU A 149 8.36 -3.32 0.18
C GLU A 149 8.87 -2.76 1.50
N LEU A 150 9.94 -3.31 2.03
CA LEU A 150 10.77 -2.63 3.02
C LEU A 150 11.97 -2.01 2.32
N VAL A 151 12.27 -0.75 2.65
CA VAL A 151 13.47 -0.04 2.18
C VAL A 151 14.22 0.55 3.36
N SER A 152 15.56 0.52 3.29
CA SER A 152 16.44 1.12 4.28
C SER A 152 17.65 1.76 3.59
N TYR A 153 17.94 3.02 3.94
CA TYR A 153 19.09 3.78 3.47
C TYR A 153 19.51 4.83 4.52
N PRO A 154 19.97 4.36 5.71
CA PRO A 154 20.21 5.25 6.86
C PRO A 154 21.32 6.29 6.61
N ASN A 155 22.18 6.06 5.62
CA ASN A 155 23.22 6.99 5.22
C ASN A 155 22.90 7.73 3.91
N GLY A 156 21.64 7.71 3.45
CA GLY A 156 21.23 8.27 2.16
C GLY A 156 21.58 7.36 0.97
N LYS A 157 21.17 7.78 -0.21
CA LYS A 157 21.46 7.15 -1.51
C LYS A 157 22.53 7.93 -2.24
N ALA A 158 23.18 7.34 -3.23
CA ALA A 158 24.15 8.05 -4.08
C ALA A 158 23.55 9.30 -4.73
N PHE A 159 22.29 9.25 -5.16
CA PHE A 159 21.56 10.40 -5.68
C PHE A 159 21.42 11.54 -4.66
N ASP A 160 21.22 11.23 -3.38
CA ASP A 160 21.05 12.24 -2.33
C ASP A 160 22.36 13.02 -2.08
N HIS A 161 23.52 12.40 -2.35
CA HIS A 161 24.85 12.99 -2.16
C HIS A 161 25.37 13.71 -3.39
N ASP A 162 25.03 13.26 -4.58
CA ASP A 162 25.49 13.81 -5.86
C ASP A 162 24.41 13.67 -6.95
N PRO A 163 23.32 14.47 -6.89
CA PRO A 163 22.23 14.37 -7.86
C PRO A 163 22.66 14.74 -9.28
N GLU A 164 23.66 15.61 -9.46
CA GLU A 164 24.12 16.07 -10.78
C GLU A 164 24.76 14.92 -11.59
N ARG A 165 25.38 13.95 -10.90
CA ARG A 165 25.96 12.76 -11.52
C ARG A 165 24.93 11.89 -12.25
N PHE A 166 23.65 12.00 -11.89
CA PHE A 166 22.55 11.15 -12.37
C PHE A 166 21.50 11.93 -13.16
N ALA A 167 21.74 13.23 -13.43
CA ALA A 167 20.83 14.11 -14.19
C ALA A 167 20.90 13.87 -15.71
#